data_15af8e875976f7d4507549a6ddf0ba0c
#
_entry.id   15af8e875976f7d4507549a6ddf0ba0c
#
_cell.length_a   1.000
_cell.length_b   1.000
_cell.length_c   1.000
_cell.angle_alpha   90.00
_cell.angle_beta   90.00
_cell.angle_gamma   90.00
#
_symmetry.space_group_name_H-M   'P 1'
#
loop_
_entity.id
_entity.type
_entity.pdbx_description
1 polymer ?
#
loop_
_entity_poly.entity_id
_entity_poly.type
_entity_poly.pdbx_seq_one_letter_code
_entity_poly.pdbx_strand_id
1 'polypeptide(L)'
;NEHLAPRIHDVSVKDWFENNENLNKLRAEMLDENSDLKLANEWCRTCIKQEKQYGRSRRQAALKIQTNDQLIWPELKKSIRRYQQDMKGHIEDRCFEVQIKVYGNKCNLDCFMCHPFDSTKRIETMRHKALDGQTIFSPHVQKYARSGKTFDLDNDSLDKISEQIVDIAPYIYAMKLIGGEPLVMKPYYKLLEKLVEKAPDDCQKMLLKFQTNMQT
;
A
#
# COMPACT_ATOMS: atom_id res chain seq x y z
N ASN A 1 -12.60 -9.59 7.61
CA ASN A 1 -11.97 -8.23 7.44
C ASN A 1 -12.23 -7.61 6.06
N GLU A 2 -13.25 -8.05 5.35
CA GLU A 2 -13.66 -7.50 4.04
C GLU A 2 -14.20 -6.05 4.14
N HIS A 3 -14.56 -5.60 5.32
CA HIS A 3 -15.14 -4.27 5.56
C HIS A 3 -14.11 -3.12 5.60
N LEU A 4 -12.81 -3.41 5.65
CA LEU A 4 -11.77 -2.40 5.81
C LEU A 4 -11.02 -2.03 4.53
N ALA A 5 -11.02 -2.90 3.55
CA ALA A 5 -10.25 -2.73 2.33
C ALA A 5 -11.13 -3.03 1.10
N PRO A 6 -11.94 -2.08 0.66
CA PRO A 6 -12.67 -2.21 -0.58
C PRO A 6 -11.70 -2.38 -1.75
N ARG A 7 -12.17 -2.95 -2.82
CA ARG A 7 -11.37 -2.99 -4.05
C ARG A 7 -11.26 -1.58 -4.61
N ILE A 8 -10.05 -1.14 -4.89
CA ILE A 8 -9.76 0.22 -5.35
C ILE A 8 -10.52 0.63 -6.62
N HIS A 9 -10.95 -0.32 -7.44
CA HIS A 9 -11.75 -0.06 -8.65
C HIS A 9 -13.25 0.07 -8.38
N ASP A 10 -13.71 -0.26 -7.16
CA ASP A 10 -15.14 -0.21 -6.79
C ASP A 10 -15.47 1.06 -5.99
N VAL A 11 -14.47 1.71 -5.38
CA VAL A 11 -14.67 2.84 -4.47
C VAL A 11 -13.62 3.92 -4.74
N SER A 12 -14.02 5.20 -4.66
CA SER A 12 -13.08 6.32 -4.68
C SER A 12 -12.15 6.24 -3.47
N VAL A 13 -10.84 6.31 -3.70
CA VAL A 13 -9.83 6.32 -2.62
C VAL A 13 -10.07 7.50 -1.70
N LYS A 14 -10.39 8.69 -2.26
CA LYS A 14 -10.68 9.90 -1.50
C LYS A 14 -11.91 9.71 -0.62
N ASP A 15 -13.02 9.29 -1.21
CA ASP A 15 -14.28 9.06 -0.49
C ASP A 15 -14.13 8.02 0.61
N TRP A 16 -13.47 6.90 0.31
CA TRP A 16 -13.20 5.87 1.31
C TRP A 16 -12.34 6.40 2.46
N PHE A 17 -11.32 7.19 2.16
CA PHE A 17 -10.45 7.76 3.19
C PHE A 17 -11.19 8.73 4.11
N GLU A 18 -12.04 9.58 3.55
CA GLU A 18 -12.75 10.64 4.27
C GLU A 18 -13.98 10.12 5.00
N ASN A 19 -14.78 9.28 4.34
CA ASN A 19 -16.14 8.94 4.77
C ASN A 19 -16.29 7.51 5.32
N ASN A 20 -15.25 6.67 5.32
CA ASN A 20 -15.37 5.33 5.90
C ASN A 20 -15.56 5.41 7.42
N GLU A 21 -16.76 5.05 7.87
CA GLU A 21 -17.18 5.15 9.27
C GLU A 21 -16.28 4.38 10.22
N ASN A 22 -15.89 3.16 9.83
CA ASN A 22 -15.02 2.32 10.64
C ASN A 22 -13.60 2.88 10.75
N LEU A 23 -13.08 3.43 9.66
CA LEU A 23 -11.77 4.06 9.65
C LEU A 23 -11.78 5.34 10.51
N ASN A 24 -12.86 6.12 10.46
CA ASN A 24 -13.01 7.30 11.30
C ASN A 24 -13.16 6.95 12.79
N LYS A 25 -13.90 5.89 13.13
CA LYS A 25 -13.96 5.36 14.52
C LYS A 25 -12.57 4.92 15.00
N LEU A 26 -11.79 4.23 14.16
CA LEU A 26 -10.43 3.82 14.52
C LEU A 26 -9.50 5.02 14.74
N ARG A 27 -9.59 6.06 13.90
CA ARG A 27 -8.81 7.29 14.07
C ARG A 27 -9.16 8.00 15.37
N ALA A 28 -10.46 8.13 15.68
CA ALA A 28 -10.94 8.71 16.91
C ALA A 28 -10.36 7.99 18.13
N GLU A 29 -10.47 6.66 18.13
CA GLU A 29 -9.96 5.82 19.22
C GLU A 29 -8.43 5.96 19.38
N MET A 30 -7.68 6.06 18.28
CA MET A 30 -6.23 6.22 18.33
C MET A 30 -5.75 7.60 18.78
N LEU A 31 -6.59 8.62 18.69
CA LEU A 31 -6.29 9.99 19.12
C LEU A 31 -6.79 10.30 20.54
N ASP A 32 -7.64 9.46 21.11
CA ASP A 32 -8.14 9.59 22.45
C ASP A 32 -7.22 8.87 23.45
N GLU A 33 -6.54 9.64 24.28
CA GLU A 33 -5.61 9.12 25.30
C GLU A 33 -6.31 8.26 26.36
N ASN A 34 -7.62 8.44 26.56
CA ASN A 34 -8.43 7.68 27.50
C ASN A 34 -9.13 6.47 26.87
N SER A 35 -8.90 6.22 25.60
CA SER A 35 -9.53 5.10 24.89
C SER A 35 -9.01 3.74 25.38
N ASP A 36 -9.91 2.77 25.47
CA ASP A 36 -9.56 1.36 25.72
C ASP A 36 -8.92 0.66 24.51
N LEU A 37 -8.77 1.36 23.39
CA LEU A 37 -8.20 0.87 22.13
C LEU A 37 -8.88 -0.40 21.60
N LYS A 38 -10.21 -0.50 21.73
CA LYS A 38 -10.97 -1.69 21.39
C LYS A 38 -10.86 -2.06 19.90
N LEU A 39 -11.13 -1.11 19.02
CA LEU A 39 -10.98 -1.31 17.56
C LEU A 39 -9.51 -1.50 17.15
N ALA A 40 -8.61 -0.72 17.76
CA ALA A 40 -7.18 -0.86 17.51
C ALA A 40 -6.66 -2.24 17.98
N ASN A 41 -7.15 -2.78 19.07
CA ASN A 41 -6.82 -4.13 19.52
C ASN A 41 -7.32 -5.21 18.55
N GLU A 42 -8.42 -4.97 17.87
CA GLU A 42 -8.94 -5.89 16.84
C GLU A 42 -8.15 -5.77 15.52
N TRP A 43 -8.03 -4.57 14.98
CA TRP A 43 -7.52 -4.33 13.62
C TRP A 43 -6.01 -4.18 13.56
N CYS A 44 -5.42 -3.56 14.59
CA CYS A 44 -3.98 -3.36 14.71
C CYS A 44 -3.36 -4.34 15.70
N ARG A 45 -4.02 -5.48 15.95
CA ARG A 45 -3.66 -6.46 17.00
C ARG A 45 -2.18 -6.80 17.04
N THR A 46 -1.54 -6.99 15.89
CA THR A 46 -0.12 -7.35 15.82
C THR A 46 0.75 -6.22 16.39
N CYS A 47 0.50 -4.97 16.00
CA CYS A 47 1.26 -3.82 16.51
C CYS A 47 1.01 -3.62 18.00
N ILE A 48 -0.25 -3.66 18.43
CA ILE A 48 -0.61 -3.50 19.86
C ILE A 48 0.01 -4.61 20.73
N LYS A 49 -0.01 -5.86 20.25
CA LYS A 49 0.65 -6.97 20.95
C LYS A 49 2.17 -6.75 21.04
N GLN A 50 2.81 -6.30 19.96
CA GLN A 50 4.24 -5.99 19.95
C GLN A 50 4.58 -4.86 20.93
N GLU A 51 3.76 -3.80 20.99
CA GLU A 51 3.93 -2.69 21.92
C GLU A 51 3.84 -3.15 23.38
N LYS A 52 2.85 -3.97 23.71
CA LYS A 52 2.69 -4.55 25.05
C LYS A 52 3.85 -5.47 25.44
N GLN A 53 4.35 -6.26 24.49
CA GLN A 53 5.37 -7.28 24.76
C GLN A 53 6.80 -6.74 24.68
N TYR A 54 7.10 -5.80 23.78
CA TYR A 54 8.44 -5.35 23.44
C TYR A 54 8.63 -3.83 23.55
N GLY A 55 7.58 -3.07 23.92
CA GLY A 55 7.60 -1.61 23.99
C GLY A 55 7.75 -0.90 22.64
N ARG A 56 7.69 -1.63 21.52
CA ARG A 56 7.85 -1.08 20.17
C ARG A 56 7.08 -1.86 19.12
N SER A 57 6.62 -1.17 18.07
CA SER A 57 5.96 -1.76 16.92
C SER A 57 6.35 -1.07 15.60
N ARG A 58 5.93 -1.66 14.48
CA ARG A 58 6.05 -1.00 13.15
C ARG A 58 5.31 0.32 13.07
N ARG A 59 4.15 0.43 13.72
CA ARG A 59 3.35 1.65 13.79
C ARG A 59 4.14 2.78 14.45
N GLN A 60 4.74 2.52 15.60
CA GLN A 60 5.56 3.50 16.33
C GLN A 60 6.84 3.86 15.55
N ALA A 61 7.47 2.89 14.91
CA ALA A 61 8.65 3.17 14.06
C ALA A 61 8.27 4.07 12.87
N ALA A 62 7.16 3.83 12.21
CA ALA A 62 6.67 4.68 11.12
C ALA A 62 6.37 6.10 11.61
N LEU A 63 5.68 6.24 12.76
CA LEU A 63 5.39 7.54 13.35
C LEU A 63 6.69 8.31 13.68
N LYS A 64 7.69 7.63 14.25
CA LYS A 64 8.98 8.25 14.56
C LYS A 64 9.70 8.76 13.30
N ILE A 65 9.63 8.03 12.18
CA ILE A 65 10.20 8.49 10.91
C ILE A 65 9.47 9.75 10.45
N GLN A 66 8.16 9.77 10.47
CA GLN A 66 7.34 10.90 10.03
C GLN A 66 7.49 12.12 10.93
N THR A 67 7.57 11.94 12.26
CA THR A 67 7.77 13.06 13.21
C THR A 67 9.14 13.70 13.10
N ASN A 68 10.15 12.97 12.63
CA ASN A 68 11.48 13.48 12.38
C ASN A 68 11.64 14.13 10.99
N ASP A 69 10.67 13.93 10.10
CA ASP A 69 10.69 14.52 8.76
C ASP A 69 10.18 15.96 8.81
N GLN A 70 11.07 16.91 8.55
CA GLN A 70 10.77 18.35 8.62
C GLN A 70 9.76 18.81 7.58
N LEU A 71 9.59 18.08 6.47
CA LEU A 71 8.64 18.42 5.41
C LEU A 71 7.26 17.82 5.68
N ILE A 72 7.19 16.59 6.13
CA ILE A 72 5.93 15.87 6.37
C ILE A 72 5.29 16.27 7.70
N TRP A 73 6.07 16.44 8.75
CA TRP A 73 5.53 16.64 10.09
C TRP A 73 4.63 17.86 10.25
N PRO A 74 4.93 19.04 9.65
CA PRO A 74 4.02 20.17 9.69
C PRO A 74 2.67 19.87 9.04
N GLU A 75 2.66 19.21 7.88
CA GLU A 75 1.43 18.86 7.16
C GLU A 75 0.61 17.80 7.91
N LEU A 76 1.28 16.79 8.47
CA LEU A 76 0.63 15.79 9.30
C LEU A 76 -0.03 16.40 10.55
N LYS A 77 0.62 17.38 11.20
CA LYS A 77 0.02 18.12 12.31
C LYS A 77 -1.23 18.90 11.90
N LYS A 78 -1.24 19.52 10.72
CA LYS A 78 -2.43 20.18 10.19
C LYS A 78 -3.58 19.19 10.00
N SER A 79 -3.28 18.04 9.39
CA SER A 79 -4.25 16.96 9.16
C SER A 79 -4.84 16.44 10.47
N ILE A 80 -4.00 16.21 11.49
CA ILE A 80 -4.46 15.80 12.82
C ILE A 80 -5.37 16.85 13.46
N ARG A 81 -4.99 18.11 13.44
CA ARG A 81 -5.81 19.21 14.00
C ARG A 81 -7.16 19.32 13.31
N ARG A 82 -7.18 19.23 11.97
CA ARG A 82 -8.41 19.26 11.18
C ARG A 82 -9.31 18.08 11.55
N TYR A 83 -8.74 16.89 11.63
CA TYR A 83 -9.48 15.70 12.07
C TYR A 83 -10.10 15.88 13.46
N GLN A 84 -9.38 16.49 14.42
CA GLN A 84 -9.90 16.74 15.77
C GLN A 84 -11.07 17.73 15.82
N GLN A 85 -11.27 18.56 14.77
CA GLN A 85 -12.36 19.52 14.69
C GLN A 85 -13.70 18.89 14.28
N ASP A 86 -13.69 17.94 13.35
CA ASP A 86 -14.91 17.37 12.77
C ASP A 86 -14.96 15.83 12.79
N MET A 87 -13.92 15.19 13.31
CA MET A 87 -13.80 13.73 13.40
C MET A 87 -13.86 13.01 12.06
N LYS A 88 -13.50 13.68 10.96
CA LYS A 88 -13.39 13.10 9.61
C LYS A 88 -11.96 13.07 9.11
N GLY A 89 -11.62 12.07 8.31
CA GLY A 89 -10.35 12.09 7.58
C GLY A 89 -10.42 13.11 6.44
N HIS A 90 -9.38 13.93 6.30
CA HIS A 90 -9.25 14.86 5.19
C HIS A 90 -8.03 14.50 4.36
N ILE A 91 -8.22 14.33 3.06
CA ILE A 91 -7.13 14.02 2.14
C ILE A 91 -6.47 15.30 1.56
N GLU A 92 -6.88 16.47 2.05
CA GLU A 92 -6.48 17.76 1.48
C GLU A 92 -5.04 18.19 1.82
N ASP A 93 -4.40 17.52 2.78
CA ASP A 93 -3.02 17.84 3.17
C ASP A 93 -2.02 16.92 2.44
N ARG A 94 -0.91 17.50 1.96
CA ARG A 94 0.13 16.75 1.24
C ARG A 94 1.01 15.93 2.18
N CYS A 95 0.44 14.92 2.82
CA CYS A 95 1.15 14.11 3.81
C CYS A 95 1.09 12.59 3.54
N PHE A 96 0.59 12.17 2.38
CA PHE A 96 0.42 10.74 2.09
C PHE A 96 1.66 10.14 1.45
N GLU A 97 2.15 9.04 2.02
CA GLU A 97 3.01 8.10 1.31
C GLU A 97 2.14 6.94 0.79
N VAL A 98 2.12 6.77 -0.52
CA VAL A 98 1.34 5.73 -1.19
C VAL A 98 2.28 4.63 -1.67
N GLN A 99 1.99 3.38 -1.30
CA GLN A 99 2.68 2.22 -1.85
C GLN A 99 1.78 1.53 -2.88
N ILE A 100 2.25 1.46 -4.12
CA ILE A 100 1.49 0.91 -5.24
C ILE A 100 2.06 -0.45 -5.60
N LYS A 101 1.23 -1.50 -5.45
CA LYS A 101 1.55 -2.89 -5.79
C LYS A 101 0.50 -3.53 -6.72
N VAL A 102 -0.46 -2.75 -7.18
CA VAL A 102 -1.65 -3.25 -7.88
C VAL A 102 -1.42 -3.63 -9.34
N TYR A 103 -0.30 -3.24 -9.94
CA TYR A 103 -0.04 -3.45 -11.37
C TYR A 103 0.55 -4.82 -11.70
N GLY A 104 0.59 -5.74 -10.73
CA GLY A 104 1.02 -7.11 -10.95
C GLY A 104 2.30 -7.49 -10.22
N ASN A 105 2.81 -8.67 -10.58
CA ASN A 105 4.00 -9.25 -9.95
C ASN A 105 5.04 -9.73 -10.98
N LYS A 106 5.01 -9.19 -12.22
CA LYS A 106 6.00 -9.52 -13.25
C LYS A 106 7.41 -9.20 -12.76
N CYS A 107 8.30 -10.19 -12.81
CA CYS A 107 9.69 -10.05 -12.39
C CYS A 107 10.60 -10.87 -13.31
N ASN A 108 11.82 -10.38 -13.51
CA ASN A 108 12.87 -11.03 -14.29
C ASN A 108 13.79 -11.91 -13.43
N LEU A 109 13.69 -11.87 -12.09
CA LEU A 109 14.51 -12.64 -11.16
C LEU A 109 13.70 -13.62 -10.30
N ASP A 110 14.33 -14.75 -9.96
CA ASP A 110 13.86 -15.75 -9.01
C ASP A 110 14.60 -15.62 -7.67
N CYS A 111 14.42 -14.49 -6.97
CA CYS A 111 15.08 -14.26 -5.69
C CYS A 111 14.54 -15.24 -4.62
N PHE A 112 15.45 -15.91 -3.92
CA PHE A 112 15.10 -16.87 -2.86
C PHE A 112 14.24 -16.26 -1.75
N MET A 113 14.48 -14.99 -1.40
CA MET A 113 13.75 -14.26 -0.35
C MET A 113 12.35 -13.79 -0.79
N CYS A 114 12.06 -13.77 -2.10
CA CYS A 114 10.76 -13.31 -2.58
C CYS A 114 9.67 -14.33 -2.28
N HIS A 115 8.53 -13.80 -1.80
CA HIS A 115 7.34 -14.64 -1.69
C HIS A 115 6.82 -14.95 -3.10
N PRO A 116 6.32 -16.19 -3.35
CA PRO A 116 5.84 -16.60 -4.68
C PRO A 116 4.74 -15.69 -5.28
N PHE A 117 3.93 -15.04 -4.45
CA PHE A 117 2.93 -14.07 -4.92
C PHE A 117 3.53 -12.74 -5.37
N ASP A 118 4.80 -12.49 -5.10
CA ASP A 118 5.47 -11.21 -5.39
C ASP A 118 6.36 -11.27 -6.64
N SER A 119 6.49 -12.44 -7.28
CA SER A 119 7.33 -12.62 -8.45
C SER A 119 6.81 -13.73 -9.35
N THR A 120 6.55 -13.40 -10.63
CA THR A 120 6.16 -14.41 -11.64
C THR A 120 7.23 -15.46 -11.83
N LYS A 121 8.51 -15.09 -11.80
CA LYS A 121 9.62 -16.02 -11.94
C LYS A 121 9.68 -16.98 -10.74
N ARG A 122 9.46 -16.43 -9.53
CA ARG A 122 9.44 -17.24 -8.32
C ARG A 122 8.28 -18.23 -8.29
N ILE A 123 7.07 -17.82 -8.72
CA ILE A 123 5.92 -18.73 -8.77
C ILE A 123 6.11 -19.83 -9.83
N GLU A 124 6.75 -19.51 -10.95
CA GLU A 124 7.08 -20.47 -11.99
C GLU A 124 8.01 -21.58 -11.45
N THR A 125 9.11 -21.22 -10.80
CA THR A 125 10.03 -22.15 -10.15
C THR A 125 9.32 -23.01 -9.09
N MET A 126 8.44 -22.38 -8.29
CA MET A 126 7.65 -23.11 -7.29
C MET A 126 6.63 -24.06 -7.92
N ARG A 127 6.07 -23.70 -9.08
CA ARG A 127 5.15 -24.55 -9.83
C ARG A 127 5.84 -25.84 -10.26
N HIS A 128 7.04 -25.79 -10.82
CA HIS A 128 7.80 -26.97 -11.20
C HIS A 128 8.04 -27.87 -9.99
N LYS A 129 8.53 -27.31 -8.89
CA LYS A 129 8.78 -28.07 -7.65
C LYS A 129 7.51 -28.67 -7.05
N ALA A 130 6.38 -27.97 -7.09
CA ALA A 130 5.11 -28.45 -6.59
C ALA A 130 4.51 -29.58 -7.46
N LEU A 131 4.77 -29.57 -8.77
CA LEU A 131 4.39 -30.64 -9.69
C LEU A 131 5.26 -31.90 -9.48
N ASP A 132 6.53 -31.73 -9.13
CA ASP A 132 7.46 -32.80 -8.79
C ASP A 132 7.23 -33.39 -7.38
N GLY A 133 6.15 -33.01 -6.70
CA GLY A 133 5.78 -33.53 -5.39
C GLY A 133 6.58 -32.96 -4.22
N GLN A 134 7.45 -31.96 -4.44
CA GLN A 134 8.22 -31.33 -3.37
C GLN A 134 7.35 -30.40 -2.53
N THR A 135 7.38 -30.58 -1.21
CA THR A 135 6.62 -29.74 -0.26
C THR A 135 7.50 -28.59 0.23
N ILE A 136 7.45 -27.44 -0.43
CA ILE A 136 8.38 -26.33 -0.13
C ILE A 136 7.68 -25.19 0.63
N PHE A 137 6.35 -25.07 0.52
CA PHE A 137 5.55 -24.01 1.11
C PHE A 137 4.22 -24.51 1.66
N SER A 138 3.47 -23.59 2.29
CA SER A 138 2.13 -23.89 2.79
C SER A 138 1.20 -24.43 1.69
N PRO A 139 0.19 -25.22 2.04
CA PRO A 139 -0.78 -25.78 1.08
C PRO A 139 -1.42 -24.71 0.18
N HIS A 140 -1.62 -23.51 0.72
CA HIS A 140 -2.18 -22.37 -0.02
C HIS A 140 -1.25 -21.92 -1.16
N VAL A 141 0.05 -21.77 -0.89
CA VAL A 141 1.04 -21.40 -1.91
C VAL A 141 1.18 -22.50 -2.96
N GLN A 142 1.17 -23.75 -2.56
CA GLN A 142 1.21 -24.89 -3.49
C GLN A 142 -0.01 -24.90 -4.42
N LYS A 143 -1.22 -24.69 -3.88
CA LYS A 143 -2.45 -24.61 -4.67
C LYS A 143 -2.37 -23.46 -5.68
N TYR A 144 -1.87 -22.30 -5.29
CA TYR A 144 -1.69 -21.16 -6.18
C TYR A 144 -0.65 -21.44 -7.27
N ALA A 145 0.52 -21.99 -6.91
CA ALA A 145 1.55 -22.36 -7.87
C ALA A 145 1.03 -23.34 -8.93
N ARG A 146 0.31 -24.36 -8.50
CA ARG A 146 -0.29 -25.35 -9.42
C ARG A 146 -1.37 -24.77 -10.33
N SER A 147 -2.08 -23.72 -9.88
CA SER A 147 -3.16 -23.10 -10.67
C SER A 147 -2.67 -22.40 -11.94
N GLY A 148 -1.39 -22.03 -12.00
CA GLY A 148 -0.81 -21.27 -13.10
C GLY A 148 -1.39 -19.86 -13.27
N LYS A 149 -2.19 -19.38 -12.30
CA LYS A 149 -2.74 -18.04 -12.34
C LYS A 149 -1.66 -16.98 -12.15
N THR A 150 -1.71 -15.93 -12.94
CA THR A 150 -0.93 -14.72 -12.77
C THR A 150 -1.77 -13.66 -12.06
N PHE A 151 -1.10 -12.68 -11.49
CA PHE A 151 -1.74 -11.55 -10.81
C PHE A 151 -1.90 -10.41 -11.83
N ASP A 152 -2.77 -10.63 -12.82
CA ASP A 152 -3.01 -9.64 -13.87
C ASP A 152 -4.41 -9.06 -13.70
N LEU A 153 -4.47 -7.73 -13.58
CA LEU A 153 -5.72 -6.99 -13.71
C LEU A 153 -5.96 -6.69 -15.20
N ASP A 154 -7.23 -6.61 -15.58
CA ASP A 154 -7.62 -6.14 -16.91
C ASP A 154 -7.26 -4.64 -17.09
N ASN A 155 -7.18 -4.21 -18.35
CA ASN A 155 -6.78 -2.85 -18.67
C ASN A 155 -7.75 -1.80 -18.10
N ASP A 156 -9.04 -2.06 -18.07
CA ASP A 156 -10.05 -1.14 -17.55
C ASP A 156 -9.86 -0.92 -16.05
N SER A 157 -9.59 -1.99 -15.29
CA SER A 157 -9.27 -1.91 -13.86
C SER A 157 -7.97 -1.13 -13.63
N LEU A 158 -6.94 -1.36 -14.45
CA LEU A 158 -5.66 -0.64 -14.36
C LEU A 158 -5.83 0.86 -14.65
N ASP A 159 -6.65 1.20 -15.65
CA ASP A 159 -6.92 2.59 -16.00
C ASP A 159 -7.71 3.31 -14.90
N LYS A 160 -8.75 2.68 -14.34
CA LYS A 160 -9.50 3.22 -13.20
C LYS A 160 -8.62 3.46 -11.97
N ILE A 161 -7.72 2.53 -11.65
CA ILE A 161 -6.76 2.69 -10.56
C ILE A 161 -5.83 3.88 -10.84
N SER A 162 -5.34 4.00 -12.07
CA SER A 162 -4.46 5.10 -12.47
C SER A 162 -5.15 6.45 -12.37
N GLU A 163 -6.42 6.56 -12.78
CA GLU A 163 -7.21 7.79 -12.62
C GLU A 163 -7.35 8.16 -11.14
N GLN A 164 -7.69 7.22 -10.27
CA GLN A 164 -7.79 7.50 -8.84
C GLN A 164 -6.47 7.94 -8.21
N ILE A 165 -5.33 7.43 -8.70
CA ILE A 165 -4.02 7.88 -8.24
C ILE A 165 -3.73 9.30 -8.71
N VAL A 166 -4.12 9.64 -9.94
CA VAL A 166 -4.03 11.00 -10.48
C VAL A 166 -4.89 11.96 -9.66
N ASP A 167 -6.12 11.58 -9.33
CA ASP A 167 -7.05 12.41 -8.55
C ASP A 167 -6.51 12.78 -7.16
N ILE A 168 -5.73 11.89 -6.56
CA ILE A 168 -5.11 12.13 -5.25
C ILE A 168 -3.66 12.64 -5.33
N ALA A 169 -3.10 12.83 -6.54
CA ALA A 169 -1.71 13.27 -6.72
C ALA A 169 -1.35 14.57 -5.97
N PRO A 170 -2.25 15.60 -5.87
CA PRO A 170 -1.97 16.80 -5.10
C PRO A 170 -1.64 16.55 -3.62
N TYR A 171 -2.10 15.44 -3.08
CA TYR A 171 -1.99 15.09 -1.66
C TYR A 171 -0.87 14.10 -1.37
N ILE A 172 -0.26 13.54 -2.42
CA ILE A 172 0.83 12.55 -2.29
C ILE A 172 2.15 13.28 -2.08
N TYR A 173 2.78 13.06 -0.91
CA TYR A 173 4.16 13.47 -0.65
C TYR A 173 5.16 12.52 -1.30
N ALA A 174 4.94 11.20 -1.16
CA ALA A 174 5.82 10.19 -1.69
C ALA A 174 5.03 9.02 -2.30
N MET A 175 5.45 8.57 -3.46
CA MET A 175 4.90 7.40 -4.13
C MET A 175 5.95 6.32 -4.24
N LYS A 176 5.69 5.15 -3.67
CA LYS A 176 6.57 3.98 -3.74
C LYS A 176 5.98 2.93 -4.68
N LEU A 177 6.67 2.67 -5.78
CA LEU A 177 6.33 1.62 -6.74
C LEU A 177 6.99 0.32 -6.32
N ILE A 178 6.18 -0.69 -6.03
CA ILE A 178 6.59 -2.00 -5.56
C ILE A 178 5.82 -3.09 -6.31
N GLY A 179 6.31 -4.31 -6.30
CA GLY A 179 5.69 -5.43 -6.98
C GLY A 179 6.76 -6.43 -7.38
N GLY A 180 6.63 -7.13 -8.48
CA GLY A 180 7.70 -7.97 -9.00
C GLY A 180 8.97 -7.15 -9.25
N GLU A 181 9.16 -6.67 -10.46
CA GLU A 181 10.20 -5.69 -10.81
C GLU A 181 9.54 -4.48 -11.47
N PRO A 182 9.41 -3.34 -10.80
CA PRO A 182 8.70 -2.18 -11.33
C PRO A 182 9.26 -1.68 -12.68
N LEU A 183 10.57 -1.78 -12.88
CA LEU A 183 11.21 -1.28 -14.10
C LEU A 183 10.93 -2.14 -15.35
N VAL A 184 10.39 -3.36 -15.21
CA VAL A 184 9.94 -4.19 -16.35
C VAL A 184 8.43 -4.18 -16.54
N MET A 185 7.70 -3.45 -15.69
CA MET A 185 6.23 -3.46 -15.66
C MET A 185 5.64 -2.27 -16.43
N LYS A 186 5.20 -2.50 -17.66
CA LYS A 186 4.60 -1.46 -18.53
C LYS A 186 3.50 -0.61 -17.87
N PRO A 187 2.59 -1.16 -17.03
CA PRO A 187 1.57 -0.34 -16.39
C PRO A 187 2.10 0.78 -15.50
N TYR A 188 3.28 0.63 -14.88
CA TYR A 188 3.90 1.72 -14.12
C TYR A 188 4.31 2.89 -15.01
N TYR A 189 4.86 2.62 -16.19
CA TYR A 189 5.20 3.68 -17.14
C TYR A 189 3.96 4.45 -17.60
N LYS A 190 2.86 3.73 -17.90
CA LYS A 190 1.58 4.37 -18.25
C LYS A 190 1.03 5.24 -17.11
N LEU A 191 1.14 4.79 -15.85
CA LEU A 191 0.77 5.60 -14.70
C LEU A 191 1.61 6.87 -14.62
N LEU A 192 2.95 6.74 -14.76
CA LEU A 192 3.86 7.89 -14.68
C LEU A 192 3.62 8.89 -15.82
N GLU A 193 3.41 8.41 -17.05
CA GLU A 193 3.03 9.24 -18.19
C GLU A 193 1.72 10.00 -17.91
N LYS A 194 0.69 9.31 -17.43
CA LYS A 194 -0.61 9.90 -17.07
C LYS A 194 -0.48 10.95 -15.95
N LEU A 195 0.35 10.70 -14.94
CA LEU A 195 0.64 11.65 -13.87
C LEU A 195 1.34 12.91 -14.40
N VAL A 196 2.36 12.76 -15.25
CA VAL A 196 3.07 13.88 -15.87
C VAL A 196 2.14 14.70 -16.76
N GLU A 197 1.23 14.05 -17.49
CA GLU A 197 0.27 14.71 -18.37
C GLU A 197 -0.80 15.49 -17.58
N LYS A 198 -1.40 14.86 -16.55
CA LYS A 198 -2.58 15.40 -15.85
C LYS A 198 -2.28 16.18 -14.58
N ALA A 199 -1.14 15.93 -13.94
CA ALA A 199 -0.74 16.55 -12.68
C ALA A 199 0.76 16.94 -12.66
N PRO A 200 1.27 17.70 -13.65
CA PRO A 200 2.70 17.98 -13.80
C PRO A 200 3.30 18.72 -12.59
N ASP A 201 2.58 19.69 -12.03
CA ASP A 201 3.05 20.47 -10.88
C ASP A 201 3.16 19.64 -9.60
N ASP A 202 2.29 18.64 -9.47
CA ASP A 202 2.29 17.74 -8.31
C ASP A 202 3.38 16.68 -8.44
N CYS A 203 3.64 16.21 -9.66
CA CYS A 203 4.75 15.30 -9.93
C CYS A 203 6.10 15.89 -9.55
N GLN A 204 6.34 17.19 -9.83
CA GLN A 204 7.59 17.87 -9.46
C GLN A 204 7.82 17.93 -7.94
N LYS A 205 6.75 17.88 -7.16
CA LYS A 205 6.80 17.94 -5.70
C LYS A 205 6.75 16.56 -5.03
N MET A 206 6.54 15.51 -5.82
CA MET A 206 6.36 14.15 -5.33
C MET A 206 7.70 13.41 -5.29
N LEU A 207 8.02 12.77 -4.15
CA LEU A 207 9.15 11.88 -4.05
C LEU A 207 8.79 10.51 -4.64
N LEU A 208 9.38 10.16 -5.77
CA LEU A 208 9.20 8.86 -6.40
C LEU A 208 10.23 7.85 -5.89
N LYS A 209 9.76 6.74 -5.35
CA LYS A 209 10.58 5.66 -4.80
C LYS A 209 10.33 4.37 -5.58
N PHE A 210 11.39 3.66 -5.95
CA PHE A 210 11.30 2.33 -6.56
C PHE A 210 11.90 1.29 -5.65
N GLN A 211 11.21 0.15 -5.51
CA GLN A 211 11.82 -1.04 -4.93
C GLN A 211 12.17 -1.98 -6.08
N THR A 212 13.40 -1.90 -6.54
CA THR A 212 13.88 -2.58 -7.74
C THR A 212 15.11 -3.43 -7.45
N ASN A 213 15.32 -4.46 -8.28
CA ASN A 213 16.54 -5.26 -8.31
C ASN A 213 17.64 -4.63 -9.20
N MET A 214 17.34 -3.51 -9.88
CA MET A 214 18.23 -2.76 -10.78
C MET A 214 18.78 -3.58 -11.97
N GLN A 215 18.13 -4.70 -12.29
CA GLN A 215 18.47 -5.52 -13.47
C GLN A 215 17.33 -5.43 -14.49
N THR A 216 17.60 -4.89 -15.63
CA THR A 216 16.69 -4.73 -16.76
C THR A 216 17.09 -5.62 -17.92
#